data_64cd2e98b036b4b2f71ff30834d798c1
#
_entry.id   64cd2e98b036b4b2f71ff30834d798c1
#
_cell.length_a   1.000
_cell.length_b   1.000
_cell.length_c   1.000
_cell.angle_alpha   90.00
_cell.angle_beta   90.00
_cell.angle_gamma   90.00
#
_symmetry.space_group_name_H-M   'P 1'
#
loop_
_entity.id
_entity.type
_entity.pdbx_description
1 polymer ?
#
loop_
_entity_poly.entity_id
_entity_poly.type
_entity_poly.pdbx_seq_one_letter_code
_entity_poly.pdbx_strand_id
1 'polypeptide(L)'
;EKITEYQAARYIDGLRAGLENYIDISFDTISAYKGNAAMMHYEPSAEDEVELLPEGMLLVDSGGHYKEGTTDITRTFVLGEISEEEREMFTAVVIANLELANAKFLYGCSGRNLDILARQPLWKKEKDYRCGTGHGVGYMLNVHEGPNAFRWRALPGLAEIPLEEGNALQRNAFGW
;
A
#
# COMPACT_ATOMS: atom_id res chain seq x y z
N GLU A 1 21.86 11.96 -15.41
CA GLU A 1 20.48 12.43 -15.70
C GLU A 1 19.71 12.41 -14.40
N LYS A 2 19.01 13.49 -14.06
CA LYS A 2 18.20 13.56 -12.85
C LYS A 2 16.95 12.71 -13.07
N ILE A 3 16.59 11.89 -12.07
CA ILE A 3 15.33 11.15 -12.05
C ILE A 3 14.49 11.71 -10.93
N THR A 4 13.25 12.08 -11.21
CA THR A 4 12.31 12.61 -10.22
C THR A 4 11.24 11.58 -9.84
N GLU A 5 10.54 11.83 -8.72
CA GLU A 5 9.36 11.05 -8.33
C GLU A 5 8.34 10.94 -9.46
N TYR A 6 8.05 12.05 -10.12
CA TYR A 6 7.12 12.11 -11.26
C TYR A 6 7.57 11.23 -12.43
N GLN A 7 8.86 11.32 -12.79
CA GLN A 7 9.40 10.50 -13.88
C GLN A 7 9.36 9.00 -13.54
N ALA A 8 9.62 8.63 -12.28
CA ALA A 8 9.51 7.25 -11.83
C ALA A 8 8.06 6.73 -11.90
N ALA A 9 7.07 7.55 -11.49
CA ALA A 9 5.65 7.22 -11.63
C ALA A 9 5.27 7.02 -13.10
N ARG A 10 5.60 7.97 -13.97
CA ARG A 10 5.30 7.88 -15.42
C ARG A 10 5.97 6.70 -16.11
N TYR A 11 7.17 6.33 -15.67
CA TYR A 11 7.86 5.16 -16.20
C TYR A 11 7.10 3.87 -15.89
N ILE A 12 6.64 3.70 -14.65
CA ILE A 12 5.87 2.51 -14.23
C ILE A 12 4.51 2.46 -14.96
N ASP A 13 3.83 3.60 -15.07
CA ASP A 13 2.56 3.67 -15.83
C ASP A 13 2.76 3.28 -17.30
N GLY A 14 3.85 3.74 -17.91
CA GLY A 14 4.19 3.37 -19.28
C GLY A 14 4.47 1.86 -19.45
N LEU A 15 5.14 1.22 -18.46
CA LEU A 15 5.34 -0.23 -18.49
C LEU A 15 4.02 -0.98 -18.38
N ARG A 16 3.09 -0.54 -17.52
CA ARG A 16 1.76 -1.15 -17.40
C ARG A 16 0.93 -0.98 -18.66
N ALA A 17 0.95 0.21 -19.25
CA ALA A 17 0.24 0.49 -20.48
C ALA A 17 0.70 -0.37 -21.67
N GLY A 18 1.92 -0.88 -21.63
CA GLY A 18 2.45 -1.79 -22.64
C GLY A 18 2.05 -3.27 -22.47
N LEU A 19 1.36 -3.62 -21.37
CA LEU A 19 0.94 -4.99 -21.11
C LEU A 19 -0.32 -5.37 -21.88
N GLU A 20 -0.44 -6.66 -22.20
CA GLU A 20 -1.64 -7.21 -22.85
C GLU A 20 -2.87 -7.01 -21.94
N ASN A 21 -4.00 -6.71 -22.55
CA ASN A 21 -5.30 -6.51 -21.89
C ASN A 21 -5.36 -5.35 -20.88
N TYR A 22 -4.36 -4.47 -20.90
CA TYR A 22 -4.40 -3.23 -20.11
C TYR A 22 -5.54 -2.33 -20.58
N ILE A 23 -6.21 -1.70 -19.63
CA ILE A 23 -7.34 -0.80 -19.87
C ILE A 23 -6.99 0.62 -19.42
N ASP A 24 -6.58 0.77 -18.15
CA ASP A 24 -6.22 2.05 -17.54
C ASP A 24 -5.45 1.83 -16.24
N ILE A 25 -4.92 2.90 -15.64
CA ILE A 25 -4.42 2.87 -14.26
C ILE A 25 -5.60 2.62 -13.31
N SER A 26 -5.39 1.90 -12.23
CA SER A 26 -6.43 1.66 -11.22
C SER A 26 -6.53 2.81 -10.20
N PHE A 27 -5.48 3.61 -10.09
CA PHE A 27 -5.37 4.86 -9.32
C PHE A 27 -4.10 5.61 -9.77
N ASP A 28 -4.01 6.88 -9.42
CA ASP A 28 -2.83 7.69 -9.74
C ASP A 28 -1.60 7.15 -9.02
N THR A 29 -0.55 6.84 -9.79
CA THR A 29 0.65 6.21 -9.25
C THR A 29 1.34 7.11 -8.23
N ILE A 30 1.49 6.61 -7.03
CA ILE A 30 2.25 7.21 -5.95
C ILE A 30 3.72 6.82 -6.12
N SER A 31 4.59 7.82 -6.22
CA SER A 31 6.04 7.66 -6.16
C SER A 31 6.56 8.67 -5.15
N ALA A 32 6.77 8.22 -3.93
CA ALA A 32 6.99 9.08 -2.77
C ALA A 32 8.35 8.82 -2.13
N TYR A 33 9.24 9.81 -2.21
CA TYR A 33 10.60 9.75 -1.73
C TYR A 33 10.71 10.33 -0.31
N LYS A 34 11.36 9.59 0.59
CA LYS A 34 11.58 10.00 1.99
C LYS A 34 10.28 10.49 2.66
N GLY A 35 10.27 11.74 3.13
CA GLY A 35 9.15 12.33 3.87
C GLY A 35 7.82 12.39 3.12
N ASN A 36 7.82 12.41 1.79
CA ASN A 36 6.60 12.40 0.99
C ASN A 36 5.80 11.10 1.16
N ALA A 37 6.48 10.00 1.49
CA ALA A 37 5.83 8.71 1.78
C ALA A 37 4.94 8.72 3.04
N ALA A 38 5.00 9.75 3.87
CA ALA A 38 4.09 9.93 5.00
C ALA A 38 2.68 10.39 4.59
N MET A 39 2.51 10.83 3.35
CA MET A 39 1.22 11.26 2.79
C MET A 39 0.57 10.12 2.03
N MET A 40 -0.57 9.61 2.55
CA MET A 40 -1.23 8.40 2.06
C MET A 40 -1.67 8.46 0.59
N HIS A 41 -2.02 9.63 0.10
CA HIS A 41 -2.43 9.86 -1.29
C HIS A 41 -1.53 10.92 -1.91
N TYR A 42 -0.21 10.74 -1.75
CA TYR A 42 0.77 11.62 -2.38
C TYR A 42 0.72 11.45 -3.90
N GLU A 43 0.61 12.56 -4.59
CA GLU A 43 0.66 12.59 -6.05
C GLU A 43 1.89 13.38 -6.49
N PRO A 44 2.88 12.74 -7.13
CA PRO A 44 4.06 13.43 -7.62
C PRO A 44 3.69 14.36 -8.78
N SER A 45 4.13 15.62 -8.71
CA SER A 45 3.91 16.63 -9.74
C SER A 45 5.14 16.83 -10.61
N ALA A 46 4.92 17.11 -11.90
CA ALA A 46 5.99 17.51 -12.80
C ALA A 46 6.62 18.87 -12.41
N GLU A 47 5.90 19.68 -11.63
CA GLU A 47 6.32 21.01 -11.21
C GLU A 47 7.21 20.98 -9.96
N ASP A 48 7.06 19.95 -9.10
CA ASP A 48 7.78 19.85 -7.82
C ASP A 48 9.23 19.37 -7.98
N GLU A 49 9.55 18.72 -9.08
CA GLU A 49 10.90 18.23 -9.45
C GLU A 49 11.70 17.56 -8.30
N VAL A 50 11.02 16.79 -7.43
CA VAL A 50 11.68 16.07 -6.34
C VAL A 50 12.60 15.01 -6.90
N GLU A 51 13.91 15.21 -6.77
CA GLU A 51 14.94 14.33 -7.30
C GLU A 51 15.16 13.11 -6.40
N LEU A 52 15.21 11.93 -7.01
CA LEU A 52 15.60 10.70 -6.34
C LEU A 52 17.13 10.63 -6.23
N LEU A 53 17.62 10.65 -5.02
CA LEU A 53 19.05 10.54 -4.73
C LEU A 53 19.43 9.11 -4.34
N PRO A 54 20.71 8.71 -4.46
CA PRO A 54 21.16 7.38 -4.04
C PRO A 54 21.29 7.27 -2.52
N GLU A 55 20.23 7.60 -1.80
CA GLU A 55 20.10 7.54 -0.34
C GLU A 55 18.62 7.44 0.05
N GLY A 56 18.34 6.93 1.25
CA GLY A 56 16.98 6.84 1.78
C GLY A 56 16.10 5.82 1.05
N MET A 57 14.78 6.02 1.12
CA MET A 57 13.78 5.09 0.60
C MET A 57 12.79 5.79 -0.34
N LEU A 58 12.36 5.03 -1.35
CA LEU A 58 11.28 5.37 -2.28
C LEU A 58 10.12 4.39 -2.09
N LEU A 59 8.95 4.89 -1.72
CA LEU A 59 7.70 4.14 -1.75
C LEU A 59 7.06 4.33 -3.13
N VAL A 60 6.71 3.21 -3.76
CA VAL A 60 5.96 3.21 -5.03
C VAL A 60 4.69 2.40 -4.82
N ASP A 61 3.57 3.04 -5.06
CA ASP A 61 2.25 2.43 -5.03
C ASP A 61 1.56 2.63 -6.37
N SER A 62 1.22 1.54 -7.03
CA SER A 62 0.73 1.60 -8.41
C SER A 62 -0.15 0.40 -8.76
N GLY A 63 -1.03 0.59 -9.71
CA GLY A 63 -1.87 -0.48 -10.17
C GLY A 63 -2.47 -0.22 -11.53
N GLY A 64 -3.09 -1.25 -12.09
CA GLY A 64 -3.78 -1.15 -13.38
C GLY A 64 -5.04 -2.00 -13.42
N HIS A 65 -5.96 -1.55 -14.25
CA HIS A 65 -7.13 -2.30 -14.68
C HIS A 65 -6.78 -3.09 -15.94
N TYR A 66 -7.08 -4.37 -15.89
CA TYR A 66 -6.93 -5.30 -17.01
C TYR A 66 -8.24 -6.04 -17.23
N LYS A 67 -8.42 -6.64 -18.39
CA LYS A 67 -9.61 -7.48 -18.65
C LYS A 67 -9.75 -8.65 -17.66
N GLU A 68 -8.64 -9.13 -17.13
CA GLU A 68 -8.58 -10.26 -16.19
C GLU A 68 -8.78 -9.85 -14.73
N GLY A 69 -8.58 -8.57 -14.39
CA GLY A 69 -8.66 -8.11 -13.02
C GLY A 69 -8.01 -6.75 -12.79
N THR A 70 -8.04 -6.32 -11.54
CA THR A 70 -7.44 -5.06 -11.07
C THR A 70 -6.25 -5.37 -10.16
N THR A 71 -5.20 -4.58 -10.27
CA THR A 71 -4.03 -4.66 -9.38
C THR A 71 -3.87 -3.40 -8.54
N ASP A 72 -3.32 -3.60 -7.33
CA ASP A 72 -2.99 -2.58 -6.36
C ASP A 72 -1.74 -3.09 -5.61
N ILE A 73 -0.58 -2.50 -5.86
CA ILE A 73 0.70 -3.03 -5.40
C ILE A 73 1.60 -1.91 -4.89
N THR A 74 1.91 -1.96 -3.60
CA THR A 74 2.90 -1.07 -2.97
C THR A 74 4.24 -1.78 -2.77
N ARG A 75 5.34 -1.09 -3.05
CA ARG A 75 6.71 -1.54 -2.73
C ARG A 75 7.54 -0.37 -2.25
N THR A 76 8.39 -0.63 -1.27
CA THR A 76 9.37 0.34 -0.79
C THR A 76 10.78 -0.12 -1.18
N PHE A 77 11.50 0.75 -1.87
CA PHE A 77 12.86 0.50 -2.36
C PHE A 77 13.87 1.30 -1.55
N VAL A 78 14.94 0.64 -1.14
CA VAL A 78 16.09 1.32 -0.55
C VAL A 78 16.98 1.80 -1.69
N LEU A 79 17.17 3.11 -1.82
CA LEU A 79 17.97 3.70 -2.90
C LEU A 79 19.46 3.87 -2.54
N GLY A 80 19.82 3.70 -1.26
CA GLY A 80 21.18 3.84 -0.78
C GLY A 80 21.28 3.76 0.72
N GLU A 81 22.06 4.64 1.35
CA GLU A 81 22.18 4.64 2.81
C GLU A 81 20.87 5.03 3.49
N ILE A 82 20.49 4.28 4.52
CA ILE A 82 19.34 4.52 5.38
C ILE A 82 19.77 4.53 6.85
N SER A 83 19.08 5.29 7.67
CA SER A 83 19.29 5.31 9.12
C SER A 83 18.90 3.97 9.77
N GLU A 84 19.36 3.76 10.99
CA GLU A 84 18.97 2.58 11.78
C GLU A 84 17.47 2.63 12.13
N GLU A 85 16.91 3.81 12.38
CA GLU A 85 15.49 3.97 12.62
C GLU A 85 14.67 3.56 11.38
N GLU A 86 15.03 4.01 10.18
CA GLU A 86 14.37 3.60 8.92
C GLU A 86 14.43 2.09 8.73
N ARG A 87 15.58 1.47 8.97
CA ARG A 87 15.76 0.02 8.89
C ARG A 87 14.87 -0.73 9.87
N GLU A 88 14.84 -0.26 11.11
CA GLU A 88 14.03 -0.86 12.17
C GLU A 88 12.54 -0.77 11.86
N MET A 89 12.11 0.38 11.37
CA MET A 89 10.71 0.60 11.05
C MET A 89 10.28 -0.17 9.80
N PHE A 90 11.10 -0.19 8.75
CA PHE A 90 10.87 -1.03 7.57
C PHE A 90 10.70 -2.50 7.97
N THR A 91 11.58 -3.00 8.84
CA THR A 91 11.50 -4.37 9.35
C THR A 91 10.21 -4.62 10.13
N ALA A 92 9.80 -3.67 10.98
CA ALA A 92 8.54 -3.78 11.73
C ALA A 92 7.31 -3.86 10.81
N VAL A 93 7.30 -3.07 9.74
CA VAL A 93 6.22 -3.11 8.73
C VAL A 93 6.21 -4.43 7.96
N VAL A 94 7.38 -4.95 7.59
CA VAL A 94 7.47 -6.28 6.94
C VAL A 94 6.93 -7.36 7.86
N ILE A 95 7.30 -7.35 9.14
CA ILE A 95 6.78 -8.30 10.14
C ILE A 95 5.26 -8.16 10.23
N ALA A 96 4.73 -6.94 10.36
CA ALA A 96 3.31 -6.66 10.44
C ALA A 96 2.53 -7.21 9.23
N ASN A 97 3.06 -7.00 8.03
CA ASN A 97 2.47 -7.53 6.79
C ASN A 97 2.48 -9.07 6.77
N LEU A 98 3.59 -9.68 7.17
CA LEU A 98 3.72 -11.14 7.19
C LEU A 98 2.84 -11.79 8.27
N GLU A 99 2.73 -11.20 9.46
CA GLU A 99 1.84 -11.71 10.51
C GLU A 99 0.38 -11.71 10.05
N LEU A 100 -0.08 -10.63 9.43
CA LEU A 100 -1.42 -10.57 8.85
C LEU A 100 -1.58 -11.56 7.69
N ALA A 101 -0.58 -11.70 6.81
CA ALA A 101 -0.61 -12.60 5.67
C ALA A 101 -0.71 -14.07 6.06
N ASN A 102 -0.05 -14.45 7.16
CA ASN A 102 0.00 -15.83 7.65
C ASN A 102 -1.06 -16.13 8.72
N ALA A 103 -1.96 -15.17 8.97
CA ALA A 103 -2.98 -15.33 10.00
C ALA A 103 -3.85 -16.56 9.75
N LYS A 104 -4.02 -17.38 10.79
CA LYS A 104 -5.04 -18.43 10.84
C LYS A 104 -6.14 -17.97 11.78
N PHE A 105 -7.36 -18.02 11.33
CA PHE A 105 -8.49 -17.50 12.09
C PHE A 105 -9.74 -18.36 11.92
N LEU A 106 -10.67 -18.22 12.85
CA LEU A 106 -11.94 -18.93 12.80
C LEU A 106 -12.89 -18.30 11.79
N TYR A 107 -13.69 -19.12 11.13
CA TYR A 107 -14.78 -18.63 10.32
C TYR A 107 -15.70 -17.70 11.14
N GLY A 108 -16.11 -16.60 10.52
CA GLY A 108 -16.85 -15.53 11.18
C GLY A 108 -16.00 -14.34 11.62
N CYS A 109 -14.66 -14.43 11.56
CA CYS A 109 -13.81 -13.27 11.77
C CYS A 109 -13.93 -12.28 10.61
N SER A 110 -14.00 -11.00 10.95
CA SER A 110 -13.89 -9.89 10.00
C SER A 110 -12.45 -9.36 9.93
N GLY A 111 -12.17 -8.52 8.95
CA GLY A 111 -10.87 -7.84 8.86
C GLY A 111 -10.53 -7.01 10.10
N ARG A 112 -11.56 -6.51 10.82
CA ARG A 112 -11.36 -5.79 12.10
C ARG A 112 -10.76 -6.69 13.18
N ASN A 113 -11.16 -7.94 13.26
CA ASN A 113 -10.60 -8.87 14.24
C ASN A 113 -9.13 -9.14 13.99
N LEU A 114 -8.67 -9.06 12.74
CA LEU A 114 -7.32 -9.40 12.31
C LEU A 114 -6.39 -8.19 12.22
N ASP A 115 -6.91 -6.97 12.19
CA ASP A 115 -6.13 -5.73 12.03
C ASP A 115 -5.02 -5.60 13.09
N ILE A 116 -5.27 -6.07 14.31
CA ILE A 116 -4.30 -6.07 15.42
C ILE A 116 -3.00 -6.79 15.06
N LEU A 117 -3.05 -7.82 14.22
CA LEU A 117 -1.86 -8.58 13.82
C LEU A 117 -0.86 -7.69 13.08
N ALA A 118 -1.36 -6.76 12.27
CA ALA A 118 -0.52 -5.78 11.57
C ALA A 118 -0.07 -4.63 12.48
N ARG A 119 -0.89 -4.21 13.46
CA ARG A 119 -0.53 -3.08 14.33
C ARG A 119 0.39 -3.46 15.48
N GLN A 120 0.25 -4.66 16.03
CA GLN A 120 0.97 -5.08 17.21
C GLN A 120 2.50 -4.96 17.11
N PRO A 121 3.16 -5.31 15.99
CA PRO A 121 4.61 -5.11 15.85
C PRO A 121 5.05 -3.65 16.00
N LEU A 122 4.23 -2.71 15.53
CA LEU A 122 4.50 -1.28 15.66
C LEU A 122 4.15 -0.76 17.06
N TRP A 123 3.03 -1.17 17.61
CA TRP A 123 2.64 -0.76 18.98
C TRP A 123 3.63 -1.19 20.05
N LYS A 124 4.30 -2.35 19.88
CA LYS A 124 5.41 -2.77 20.74
C LYS A 124 6.60 -1.82 20.72
N LYS A 125 6.68 -0.95 19.69
CA LYS A 125 7.70 0.09 19.53
C LYS A 125 7.14 1.49 19.82
N GLU A 126 5.95 1.60 20.41
CA GLU A 126 5.24 2.85 20.65
C GLU A 126 4.99 3.68 19.39
N LYS A 127 4.93 3.03 18.24
CA LYS A 127 4.62 3.59 16.93
C LYS A 127 3.25 3.13 16.46
N ASP A 128 2.62 3.88 15.57
CA ASP A 128 1.36 3.52 14.92
C ASP A 128 1.29 4.20 13.55
N TYR A 129 0.39 3.72 12.70
CA TYR A 129 0.00 4.37 11.45
C TYR A 129 -1.47 4.78 11.51
N ARG A 130 -1.81 5.90 10.86
CA ARG A 130 -3.14 6.52 10.96
C ARG A 130 -4.11 6.12 9.86
N CYS A 131 -3.66 5.32 8.90
CA CYS A 131 -4.47 4.81 7.80
C CYS A 131 -5.12 3.46 8.11
N GLY A 132 -5.97 2.98 7.20
CA GLY A 132 -6.45 1.60 7.20
C GLY A 132 -5.33 0.63 6.87
N THR A 133 -5.36 -0.56 7.47
CA THR A 133 -4.38 -1.62 7.22
C THR A 133 -4.55 -2.25 5.85
N GLY A 134 -5.77 -2.31 5.35
CA GLY A 134 -6.07 -2.87 4.04
C GLY A 134 -7.54 -2.73 3.67
N HIS A 135 -7.85 -3.09 2.45
CA HIS A 135 -9.18 -2.94 1.86
C HIS A 135 -9.46 -4.04 0.83
N GLY A 136 -10.71 -4.19 0.45
CA GLY A 136 -11.09 -5.01 -0.69
C GLY A 136 -10.62 -4.39 -2.00
N VAL A 137 -10.22 -5.22 -2.95
CA VAL A 137 -9.82 -4.77 -4.29
C VAL A 137 -11.00 -4.95 -5.25
N GLY A 138 -11.44 -3.82 -5.81
CA GLY A 138 -12.51 -3.78 -6.79
C GLY A 138 -12.06 -4.20 -8.20
N TYR A 139 -13.04 -4.36 -9.08
CA TYR A 139 -12.81 -4.66 -10.48
C TYR A 139 -13.30 -3.54 -11.37
N MET A 140 -12.40 -2.96 -12.15
CA MET A 140 -12.67 -1.99 -13.23
C MET A 140 -13.18 -0.60 -12.82
N LEU A 141 -13.81 -0.41 -11.66
CA LEU A 141 -14.44 0.86 -11.29
C LEU A 141 -13.65 1.59 -10.21
N ASN A 142 -13.46 0.95 -9.07
CA ASN A 142 -12.70 1.49 -7.94
C ASN A 142 -11.73 0.45 -7.42
N VAL A 143 -10.49 0.84 -7.15
CA VAL A 143 -9.51 -0.03 -6.52
C VAL A 143 -9.89 -0.36 -5.08
N HIS A 144 -10.42 0.61 -4.34
CA HIS A 144 -10.98 0.40 -3.01
C HIS A 144 -12.43 -0.03 -3.10
N GLU A 145 -12.71 -1.28 -2.78
CA GLU A 145 -14.07 -1.82 -2.80
C GLU A 145 -14.41 -2.52 -1.48
N GLY A 146 -15.57 -2.15 -0.93
CA GLY A 146 -16.16 -2.84 0.21
C GLY A 146 -16.71 -4.22 -0.19
N PRO A 147 -17.24 -4.97 0.77
CA PRO A 147 -17.47 -4.58 2.18
C PRO A 147 -16.29 -4.89 3.12
N ASN A 148 -15.32 -5.69 2.68
CA ASN A 148 -14.20 -6.12 3.52
C ASN A 148 -13.09 -5.05 3.61
N ALA A 149 -12.57 -4.85 4.83
CA ALA A 149 -11.41 -4.00 5.08
C ALA A 149 -10.71 -4.43 6.37
N PHE A 150 -9.39 -4.24 6.43
CA PHE A 150 -8.64 -4.36 7.68
C PHE A 150 -8.57 -2.98 8.34
N ARG A 151 -9.27 -2.80 9.45
CA ARG A 151 -9.35 -1.55 10.23
C ARG A 151 -9.64 -1.86 11.68
N TRP A 152 -8.90 -1.27 12.62
CA TRP A 152 -9.12 -1.50 14.03
C TRP A 152 -10.39 -0.82 14.59
N ARG A 153 -10.85 0.26 13.95
CA ARG A 153 -12.11 0.94 14.31
C ARG A 153 -13.23 0.57 13.37
N ALA A 154 -14.41 0.37 13.92
CA ALA A 154 -15.63 0.29 13.12
C ALA A 154 -15.84 1.60 12.35
N LEU A 155 -16.26 1.50 11.10
CA LEU A 155 -16.69 2.66 10.32
C LEU A 155 -18.21 2.80 10.48
N PRO A 156 -18.72 3.98 10.88
CA PRO A 156 -20.15 4.21 10.97
C PRO A 156 -20.85 3.91 9.64
N GLY A 157 -21.90 3.11 9.69
CA GLY A 157 -22.72 2.76 8.52
C GLY A 157 -22.15 1.65 7.63
N LEU A 158 -20.98 1.08 7.94
CA LEU A 158 -20.46 -0.10 7.26
C LEU A 158 -20.71 -1.35 8.12
N ALA A 159 -21.37 -2.35 7.54
CA ALA A 159 -21.51 -3.66 8.18
C ALA A 159 -20.16 -4.37 8.24
N GLU A 160 -19.86 -4.96 9.39
CA GLU A 160 -18.74 -5.89 9.51
C GLU A 160 -19.20 -7.25 9.00
N ILE A 161 -18.62 -7.69 7.92
CA ILE A 161 -18.91 -9.03 7.39
C ILE A 161 -17.72 -9.94 7.55
N PRO A 162 -17.97 -11.26 7.73
CA PRO A 162 -16.92 -12.26 7.78
C PRO A 162 -16.05 -12.24 6.52
N LEU A 163 -14.78 -12.55 6.71
CA LEU A 163 -13.87 -12.86 5.61
C LEU A 163 -14.20 -14.25 5.09
N GLU A 164 -14.29 -14.38 3.78
CA GLU A 164 -14.59 -15.63 3.09
C GLU A 164 -13.45 -15.98 2.12
N GLU A 165 -13.39 -17.26 1.77
CA GLU A 165 -12.47 -17.75 0.77
C GLU A 165 -12.75 -17.07 -0.59
N GLY A 166 -11.69 -16.60 -1.26
CA GLY A 166 -11.81 -15.88 -2.53
C GLY A 166 -11.95 -14.36 -2.39
N ASN A 167 -12.02 -13.79 -1.16
CA ASN A 167 -11.96 -12.34 -1.01
C ASN A 167 -10.60 -11.80 -1.44
N ALA A 168 -10.57 -10.91 -2.42
CA ALA A 168 -9.37 -10.17 -2.80
C ALA A 168 -9.17 -9.00 -1.83
N LEU A 169 -8.05 -8.98 -1.13
CA LEU A 169 -7.73 -7.97 -0.12
C LEU A 169 -6.32 -7.44 -0.31
N GLN A 170 -6.20 -6.13 -0.46
CA GLN A 170 -4.94 -5.40 -0.42
C GLN A 170 -4.52 -5.19 1.03
N ARG A 171 -3.22 -5.36 1.29
CA ARG A 171 -2.57 -5.01 2.55
C ARG A 171 -1.57 -3.91 2.26
N ASN A 172 -1.78 -2.76 2.84
CA ASN A 172 -0.94 -1.61 2.61
C ASN A 172 0.50 -1.87 3.11
N ALA A 173 1.48 -1.52 2.29
CA ALA A 173 2.86 -1.38 2.72
C ALA A 173 3.04 0.09 3.12
N PHE A 174 3.08 0.34 4.42
CA PHE A 174 3.10 1.69 4.96
C PHE A 174 4.42 2.41 4.67
N GLY A 175 4.31 3.66 4.21
CA GLY A 175 5.40 4.62 4.23
C GLY A 175 5.56 5.25 5.63
N TRP A 176 6.71 5.81 5.88
CA TRP A 176 7.12 6.53 7.10
C TRP A 176 7.19 8.00 6.86
#